data_708e323746aae84b358e93aa58a1005a
#
_entry.id   708e323746aae84b358e93aa58a1005a
#
_cell.length_a   1.000
_cell.length_b   1.000
_cell.length_c   1.000
_cell.angle_alpha   90.00
_cell.angle_beta   90.00
_cell.angle_gamma   90.00
#
_symmetry.space_group_name_H-M   'P 1'
#
loop_
_entity.id
_entity.type
_entity.pdbx_description
1 polymer ?
#
loop_
_entity_poly.entity_id
_entity_poly.type
_entity_poly.pdbx_seq_one_letter_code
_entity_poly.pdbx_strand_id
1 'polypeptide(L)'
;MSIETNLIAGTTVGSPTIIYTSSGDSAVTSMFFCNTDSNDIDVTVFIVPSGQTLGDEHTIMKTLSISTTDTFAFGSERILLGNGDTIQAFASTTNKVSAVISYTGI
;
A
#
# COMPACT_ATOMS: atom_id res chain seq x y z
N MET A 1 10.12 16.08 0.84
CA MET A 1 9.81 14.67 1.12
C MET A 1 8.76 14.59 2.21
N SER A 2 7.79 13.73 2.04
CA SER A 2 6.64 13.63 2.94
C SER A 2 6.34 12.18 3.28
N ILE A 3 5.53 11.98 4.31
CA ILE A 3 5.14 10.65 4.80
C ILE A 3 3.61 10.61 4.90
N GLU A 4 3.03 9.52 4.40
CA GLU A 4 1.62 9.20 4.55
C GLU A 4 1.49 7.95 5.39
N THR A 5 0.59 7.94 6.37
CA THR A 5 0.38 6.81 7.27
C THR A 5 -1.07 6.38 7.30
N ASN A 6 -1.31 5.07 7.31
CA ASN A 6 -2.65 4.50 7.34
C ASN A 6 -2.66 3.15 8.05
N LEU A 7 -3.85 2.75 8.53
CA LEU A 7 -4.12 1.36 8.88
C LEU A 7 -4.94 0.74 7.75
N ILE A 8 -4.56 -0.46 7.32
CA ILE A 8 -5.29 -1.16 6.26
C ILE A 8 -6.57 -1.73 6.85
N ALA A 9 -7.70 -1.12 6.50
CA ALA A 9 -9.02 -1.51 7.00
C ALA A 9 -9.69 -2.56 6.10
N GLY A 10 -9.48 -2.50 4.78
CA GLY A 10 -10.10 -3.42 3.84
C GLY A 10 -9.57 -4.84 3.97
N THR A 11 -10.45 -5.83 3.80
CA THR A 11 -10.07 -7.24 3.91
C THR A 11 -10.32 -8.02 2.63
N THR A 12 -10.89 -7.40 1.61
CA THR A 12 -11.17 -8.07 0.32
C THR A 12 -10.79 -7.16 -0.84
N VAL A 13 -10.62 -7.77 -2.01
CA VAL A 13 -10.30 -7.02 -3.23
C VAL A 13 -11.41 -6.01 -3.60
N GLY A 14 -12.65 -6.29 -3.24
CA GLY A 14 -13.77 -5.38 -3.52
C GLY A 14 -13.83 -4.17 -2.60
N SER A 15 -13.02 -4.13 -1.55
CA SER A 15 -13.07 -3.10 -0.52
C SER A 15 -11.68 -2.75 0.00
N PRO A 16 -10.70 -2.43 -0.88
CA PRO A 16 -9.35 -2.10 -0.41
C PRO A 16 -9.32 -0.72 0.23
N THR A 17 -8.26 -0.48 1.01
CA THR A 17 -7.97 0.83 1.58
C THR A 17 -7.06 1.60 0.63
N ILE A 18 -7.39 2.85 0.33
CA ILE A 18 -6.48 3.75 -0.38
C ILE A 18 -5.45 4.24 0.63
N ILE A 19 -4.20 3.82 0.46
CA ILE A 19 -3.14 4.19 1.39
C ILE A 19 -2.34 5.41 0.92
N TYR A 20 -2.43 5.77 -0.35
CA TYR A 20 -1.82 6.99 -0.88
C TYR A 20 -2.49 7.40 -2.18
N THR A 21 -2.77 8.69 -2.33
CA THR A 21 -3.23 9.30 -3.58
C THR A 21 -2.22 10.36 -3.99
N SER A 22 -1.68 10.24 -5.19
CA SER A 22 -0.70 11.20 -5.69
C SER A 22 -1.36 12.54 -6.04
N SER A 23 -0.81 13.62 -5.51
CA SER A 23 -1.19 14.98 -5.88
C SER A 23 -0.09 15.55 -6.77
N GLY A 24 -0.39 15.71 -8.05
CA GLY A 24 0.64 15.98 -9.05
C GLY A 24 1.48 14.74 -9.30
N ASP A 25 2.64 14.90 -9.92
CA ASP A 25 3.58 13.80 -10.11
C ASP A 25 4.39 13.60 -8.82
N SER A 26 4.59 12.34 -8.43
CA SER A 26 5.34 12.02 -7.24
C SER A 26 6.15 10.73 -7.41
N ALA A 27 7.23 10.63 -6.63
CA ALA A 27 8.03 9.42 -6.53
C ALA A 27 7.86 8.84 -5.13
N VAL A 28 7.44 7.59 -5.04
CA VAL A 28 7.42 6.86 -3.78
C VAL A 28 8.81 6.30 -3.53
N THR A 29 9.43 6.71 -2.43
CA THR A 29 10.81 6.33 -2.12
C THR A 29 10.88 5.09 -1.26
N SER A 30 9.88 4.83 -0.44
CA SER A 30 9.79 3.60 0.35
C SER A 30 8.38 3.36 0.84
N MET A 31 8.06 2.10 1.11
CA MET A 31 6.81 1.68 1.75
C MET A 31 7.14 0.68 2.85
N PHE A 32 6.46 0.82 3.98
CA PHE A 32 6.62 -0.10 5.10
C PHE A 32 5.24 -0.61 5.50
N PHE A 33 5.14 -1.93 5.66
CA PHE A 33 3.93 -2.57 6.15
C PHE A 33 4.29 -3.33 7.42
N CYS A 34 3.76 -2.88 8.55
CA CYS A 34 4.05 -3.47 9.86
C CYS A 34 2.83 -4.23 10.36
N ASN A 35 3.02 -5.50 10.67
CA ASN A 35 1.98 -6.32 11.28
C ASN A 35 1.98 -6.07 12.79
N THR A 36 0.90 -5.45 13.29
CA THR A 36 0.74 -5.14 14.72
C THR A 36 -0.09 -6.17 15.46
N ASP A 37 -0.50 -7.25 14.79
CA ASP A 37 -1.32 -8.31 15.39
C ASP A 37 -0.45 -9.40 16.02
N SER A 38 -1.08 -10.29 16.78
CA SER A 38 -0.45 -11.48 17.37
C SER A 38 -0.45 -12.67 16.41
N ASN A 39 -1.03 -12.54 15.23
CA ASN A 39 -1.07 -13.57 14.19
C ASN A 39 -0.44 -13.05 12.91
N ASP A 40 -0.01 -13.97 12.04
CA ASP A 40 0.48 -13.62 10.71
C ASP A 40 -0.66 -13.04 9.87
N ILE A 41 -0.35 -12.06 9.03
CA ILE A 41 -1.34 -11.40 8.18
C ILE A 41 -0.82 -11.37 6.75
N ASP A 42 -1.72 -11.67 5.79
CA ASP A 42 -1.43 -11.54 4.37
C ASP A 42 -1.88 -10.17 3.87
N VAL A 43 -1.04 -9.53 3.07
CA VAL A 43 -1.32 -8.21 2.50
C VAL A 43 -1.21 -8.29 0.97
N THR A 44 -2.16 -7.69 0.28
CA THR A 44 -2.14 -7.54 -1.18
C THR A 44 -2.15 -6.05 -1.52
N VAL A 45 -1.25 -5.63 -2.40
CA VAL A 45 -1.05 -4.21 -2.72
C VAL A 45 -1.23 -3.98 -4.21
N PHE A 46 -1.91 -2.89 -4.55
CA PHE A 46 -2.22 -2.49 -5.92
C PHE A 46 -1.74 -1.07 -6.18
N ILE A 47 -1.35 -0.80 -7.44
CA ILE A 47 -1.21 0.56 -7.94
C ILE A 47 -2.27 0.75 -9.01
N VAL A 48 -3.17 1.71 -8.82
CA VAL A 48 -4.29 1.96 -9.72
C VAL A 48 -4.13 3.32 -10.37
N PRO A 49 -3.92 3.38 -11.68
CA PRO A 49 -3.84 4.66 -12.40
C PRO A 49 -5.14 5.45 -12.27
N SER A 50 -5.00 6.77 -12.32
CA SER A 50 -6.14 7.69 -12.25
C SER A 50 -7.18 7.36 -13.32
N GLY A 51 -8.44 7.33 -12.91
CA GLY A 51 -9.57 7.07 -13.81
C GLY A 51 -9.79 5.60 -14.15
N GLN A 52 -8.97 4.68 -13.63
CA GLN A 52 -9.16 3.25 -13.86
C GLN A 52 -9.83 2.59 -12.65
N THR A 53 -10.51 1.47 -12.93
CA THR A 53 -11.10 0.63 -11.90
C THR A 53 -10.10 -0.44 -11.51
N LEU A 54 -9.96 -0.69 -10.22
CA LEU A 54 -9.05 -1.70 -9.70
C LEU A 54 -9.33 -3.07 -10.33
N GLY A 55 -8.27 -3.73 -10.79
CA GLY A 55 -8.31 -5.06 -11.36
C GLY A 55 -7.00 -5.81 -11.07
N ASP A 56 -6.96 -7.07 -11.46
CA ASP A 56 -5.77 -7.91 -11.21
C ASP A 56 -4.51 -7.36 -11.89
N GLU A 57 -4.66 -6.63 -12.99
CA GLU A 57 -3.54 -6.01 -13.70
C GLU A 57 -2.82 -4.94 -12.87
N HIS A 58 -3.42 -4.45 -11.80
CA HIS A 58 -2.83 -3.43 -10.94
C HIS A 58 -2.07 -4.02 -9.75
N THR A 59 -2.06 -5.33 -9.58
CA THR A 59 -1.44 -6.00 -8.44
C THR A 59 0.07 -5.91 -8.51
N ILE A 60 0.71 -5.41 -7.45
CA ILE A 60 2.18 -5.37 -7.35
C ILE A 60 2.72 -6.37 -6.32
N MET A 61 1.93 -6.69 -5.29
CA MET A 61 2.26 -7.72 -4.31
C MET A 61 0.98 -8.46 -3.95
N LYS A 62 0.94 -9.77 -4.17
CA LYS A 62 -0.24 -10.57 -3.90
C LYS A 62 0.03 -11.52 -2.74
N THR A 63 -0.81 -11.43 -1.71
CA THR A 63 -0.78 -12.35 -0.57
C THR A 63 0.60 -12.40 0.08
N LEU A 64 1.20 -11.21 0.28
CA LEU A 64 2.46 -11.09 0.98
C LEU A 64 2.24 -11.41 2.46
N SER A 65 2.87 -12.48 2.95
CA SER A 65 2.71 -12.88 4.34
C SER A 65 3.69 -12.08 5.22
N ILE A 66 3.15 -11.39 6.21
CA ILE A 66 3.94 -10.65 7.19
C ILE A 66 3.76 -11.34 8.54
N SER A 67 4.86 -11.87 9.07
CA SER A 67 4.85 -12.53 10.37
C SER A 67 4.46 -11.57 11.48
N THR A 68 3.91 -12.11 12.56
CA THR A 68 3.51 -11.28 13.71
C THR A 68 4.67 -10.40 14.19
N THR A 69 4.37 -9.15 14.48
CA THR A 69 5.32 -8.12 14.94
C THR A 69 6.44 -7.79 13.95
N ASP A 70 6.36 -8.28 12.70
CA ASP A 70 7.37 -8.03 11.68
C ASP A 70 6.96 -6.86 10.77
N THR A 71 7.94 -6.35 10.02
CA THR A 71 7.73 -5.26 9.06
C THR A 71 8.29 -5.66 7.72
N PHE A 72 7.50 -5.50 6.67
CA PHE A 72 7.97 -5.61 5.30
C PHE A 72 8.34 -4.21 4.79
N ALA A 73 9.56 -4.06 4.30
CA ALA A 73 10.04 -2.80 3.72
C ALA A 73 10.23 -2.96 2.21
N PHE A 74 9.68 -2.01 1.45
CA PHE A 74 9.81 -1.93 0.01
C PHE A 74 10.48 -0.60 -0.32
N GLY A 75 11.76 -0.60 -0.64
CA GLY A 75 12.51 0.64 -0.77
C GLY A 75 13.61 0.67 -1.81
N SER A 76 13.92 -0.46 -2.41
CA SER A 76 15.00 -0.53 -3.40
C SER A 76 14.55 -0.11 -4.80
N GLU A 77 13.26 -0.07 -5.06
CA GLU A 77 12.70 0.27 -6.36
C GLU A 77 11.82 1.51 -6.23
N ARG A 78 11.84 2.34 -7.27
CA ARG A 78 11.07 3.57 -7.27
C ARG A 78 9.75 3.35 -7.97
N ILE A 79 8.70 3.91 -7.38
CA ILE A 79 7.37 3.94 -7.97
C ILE A 79 7.09 5.39 -8.33
N LEU A 80 6.86 5.65 -9.62
CA LEU A 80 6.52 6.98 -10.10
C LEU A 80 5.02 7.03 -10.35
N LEU A 81 4.36 8.01 -9.76
CA LEU A 81 2.91 8.19 -9.87
C LEU A 81 2.59 9.53 -10.51
N GLY A 82 1.59 9.53 -11.39
CA GLY A 82 1.00 10.74 -11.92
C GLY A 82 -0.14 11.23 -11.03
N ASN A 83 -0.66 12.41 -11.33
CA ASN A 83 -1.73 13.01 -10.56
C ASN A 83 -2.97 12.11 -10.52
N GLY A 84 -3.43 11.80 -9.32
CA GLY A 84 -4.62 10.98 -9.10
C GLY A 84 -4.37 9.48 -9.06
N ASP A 85 -3.15 9.02 -9.35
CA ASP A 85 -2.81 7.61 -9.20
C ASP A 85 -2.83 7.23 -7.73
N THR A 86 -3.27 6.01 -7.41
CA THR A 86 -3.42 5.56 -6.03
C THR A 86 -2.64 4.30 -5.76
N ILE A 87 -2.22 4.15 -4.50
CA ILE A 87 -1.75 2.88 -3.95
C ILE A 87 -2.84 2.38 -3.02
N GLN A 88 -3.32 1.16 -3.27
CA GLN A 88 -4.40 0.56 -2.51
C GLN A 88 -3.96 -0.80 -1.96
N ALA A 89 -4.53 -1.20 -0.85
CA ALA A 89 -4.18 -2.47 -0.23
C ALA A 89 -5.36 -3.05 0.56
N PHE A 90 -5.38 -4.37 0.67
CA PHE A 90 -6.22 -5.05 1.66
C PHE A 90 -5.37 -6.08 2.41
N ALA A 91 -5.81 -6.44 3.60
CA ALA A 91 -5.12 -7.38 4.46
C ALA A 91 -6.10 -8.41 4.99
N SER A 92 -5.61 -9.58 5.38
CA SER A 92 -6.46 -10.65 5.90
C SER A 92 -7.14 -10.32 7.23
N THR A 93 -6.65 -9.29 7.93
CA THR A 93 -7.25 -8.81 9.19
C THR A 93 -7.36 -7.30 9.15
N THR A 94 -8.51 -6.76 9.57
CA THR A 94 -8.77 -5.31 9.53
C THR A 94 -8.00 -4.57 10.63
N ASN A 95 -7.48 -3.39 10.29
CA ASN A 95 -6.85 -2.42 11.21
C ASN A 95 -5.66 -2.96 12.01
N LYS A 96 -4.93 -3.95 11.50
CA LYS A 96 -3.77 -4.53 12.17
C LYS A 96 -2.46 -4.36 11.41
N VAL A 97 -2.51 -3.95 10.14
CA VAL A 97 -1.31 -3.65 9.36
C VAL A 97 -1.22 -2.15 9.17
N SER A 98 -0.16 -1.54 9.69
CA SER A 98 0.14 -0.14 9.42
C SER A 98 0.90 -0.03 8.13
N ALA A 99 0.52 0.95 7.28
CA ALA A 99 1.20 1.25 6.03
C ALA A 99 1.80 2.64 6.13
N VAL A 100 3.08 2.76 5.87
CA VAL A 100 3.80 4.04 5.87
C VAL A 100 4.44 4.21 4.49
N ILE A 101 4.12 5.32 3.84
CA ILE A 101 4.60 5.64 2.51
C ILE A 101 5.47 6.91 2.60
N SER A 102 6.72 6.81 2.15
CA SER A 102 7.58 7.99 1.96
C SER A 102 7.56 8.38 0.50
N TYR A 103 7.37 9.67 0.22
CA TYR A 103 7.28 10.15 -1.15
C TYR A 103 7.83 11.56 -1.28
N THR A 104 8.12 11.95 -2.53
CA THR A 104 8.53 13.31 -2.87
C THR A 104 7.83 13.74 -4.15
N GLY A 105 7.46 15.02 -4.24
CA GLY A 105 6.93 15.57 -5.49
C GLY A 105 8.04 15.77 -6.53
N ILE A 106 7.69 15.58 -7.76
CA ILE A 106 8.63 15.76 -8.89
C ILE A 106 8.06 16.65 -9.98
#